data_465679867c06274d43771df8a16550f8
#
_entry.id   465679867c06274d43771df8a16550f8
#
_cell.length_a   1.000
_cell.length_b   1.000
_cell.length_c   1.000
_cell.angle_alpha   90.00
_cell.angle_beta   90.00
_cell.angle_gamma   90.00
#
_symmetry.space_group_name_H-M   'P 1'
#
loop_
_entity.id
_entity.type
_entity.pdbx_description
1 polymer ?
#
loop_
_entity_poly.entity_id
_entity_poly.type
_entity_poly.pdbx_seq_one_letter_code
_entity_poly.pdbx_strand_id
1 'polypeptide(L)'
;MSIAEIFDSMAYGPAPESRAEVDRWLEQRQKRFGCFIGGQWTPIDDKTLFTSRNPATGETLARLTQATQSQVDSAVAAARRAQPAWEALGGHGRARHLYALARLVQKHSRRLAVLESLDNGKPLRESRDGDLPLVARHFYHHAGWAQLQAQELPGYRPLGVAGQIIPWNFPLLMLAWKAAPALAMGNCVVLKPAEYTSL
;
A
#
# COMPACT_ATOMS: atom_id res chain seq x y z
N MET A 1 -5.12 -30.97 -33.32
CA MET A 1 -5.27 -29.74 -32.55
C MET A 1 -4.02 -29.58 -31.71
N SER A 2 -3.24 -28.54 -31.94
CA SER A 2 -2.02 -28.24 -31.16
C SER A 2 -2.40 -27.69 -29.79
N ILE A 3 -1.46 -27.67 -28.83
CA ILE A 3 -1.69 -27.05 -27.49
C ILE A 3 -2.05 -25.56 -27.65
N ALA A 4 -1.42 -24.87 -28.60
CA ALA A 4 -1.74 -23.46 -28.89
C ALA A 4 -3.20 -23.29 -29.35
N GLU A 5 -3.66 -24.12 -30.32
CA GLU A 5 -5.07 -24.08 -30.76
C GLU A 5 -6.06 -24.40 -29.68
N ILE A 6 -5.70 -25.25 -28.68
CA ILE A 6 -6.55 -25.54 -27.53
C ILE A 6 -6.65 -24.28 -26.67
N PHE A 7 -5.53 -23.62 -26.34
CA PHE A 7 -5.54 -22.38 -25.56
C PHE A 7 -6.31 -21.26 -26.25
N ASP A 8 -6.11 -21.08 -27.55
CA ASP A 8 -6.80 -20.04 -28.34
C ASP A 8 -8.31 -20.28 -28.46
N SER A 9 -8.74 -21.54 -28.36
CA SER A 9 -10.17 -21.92 -28.40
C SER A 9 -10.87 -21.93 -27.02
N MET A 10 -10.11 -21.79 -25.91
CA MET A 10 -10.70 -21.77 -24.57
C MET A 10 -11.41 -20.44 -24.31
N ALA A 11 -12.73 -20.46 -24.21
CA ALA A 11 -13.51 -19.34 -23.76
C ALA A 11 -13.47 -19.26 -22.22
N TYR A 12 -12.64 -18.37 -21.69
CA TYR A 12 -12.71 -18.01 -20.27
C TYR A 12 -13.90 -17.08 -20.08
N GLY A 13 -14.76 -17.39 -19.12
CA GLY A 13 -15.85 -16.49 -18.72
C GLY A 13 -15.29 -15.15 -18.24
N PRO A 14 -16.13 -14.11 -18.14
CA PRO A 14 -15.69 -12.81 -17.63
C PRO A 14 -15.10 -12.99 -16.24
N ALA A 15 -14.01 -12.25 -15.94
CA ALA A 15 -13.44 -12.22 -14.62
C ALA A 15 -14.52 -11.82 -13.61
N PRO A 16 -14.63 -12.51 -12.45
CA PRO A 16 -15.65 -12.22 -11.44
C PRO A 16 -15.49 -10.82 -10.84
N GLU A 17 -14.32 -10.21 -10.96
CA GLU A 17 -14.01 -8.85 -10.55
C GLU A 17 -13.91 -7.93 -11.77
N SER A 18 -14.72 -6.88 -11.73
CA SER A 18 -14.66 -5.82 -12.75
C SER A 18 -13.56 -4.80 -12.41
N ARG A 19 -12.82 -4.35 -13.41
CA ARG A 19 -11.88 -3.22 -13.27
C ARG A 19 -12.56 -1.85 -13.17
N ALA A 20 -13.87 -1.77 -13.42
CA ALA A 20 -14.61 -0.51 -13.53
C ALA A 20 -14.53 0.37 -12.26
N GLU A 21 -14.41 -0.20 -11.08
CA GLU A 21 -14.24 0.57 -9.83
C GLU A 21 -12.85 1.20 -9.76
N VAL A 22 -11.81 0.46 -10.18
CA VAL A 22 -10.44 0.97 -10.24
C VAL A 22 -10.31 2.05 -11.31
N ASP A 23 -10.87 1.81 -12.49
CA ASP A 23 -10.85 2.80 -13.59
C ASP A 23 -11.50 4.13 -13.16
N ARG A 24 -12.68 4.06 -12.54
CA ARG A 24 -13.34 5.26 -11.99
C ARG A 24 -12.49 5.97 -10.95
N TRP A 25 -11.83 5.24 -10.06
CA TRP A 25 -10.96 5.81 -9.04
C TRP A 25 -9.73 6.50 -9.66
N LEU A 26 -9.13 5.90 -10.68
CA LEU A 26 -8.02 6.50 -11.43
C LEU A 26 -8.47 7.75 -12.17
N GLU A 27 -9.63 7.71 -12.85
CA GLU A 27 -10.19 8.85 -13.60
C GLU A 27 -10.57 10.03 -12.69
N GLN A 28 -11.14 9.78 -11.51
CA GLN A 28 -11.42 10.81 -10.51
C GLN A 28 -10.18 11.61 -10.11
N ARG A 29 -9.00 11.02 -10.26
CA ARG A 29 -7.70 11.65 -10.02
C ARG A 29 -6.98 12.04 -11.30
N GLN A 30 -7.67 12.02 -12.44
CA GLN A 30 -7.09 12.32 -13.75
C GLN A 30 -5.85 11.43 -14.05
N LYS A 31 -5.81 10.22 -13.46
CA LYS A 31 -4.67 9.28 -13.51
C LYS A 31 -3.33 9.92 -13.10
N ARG A 32 -3.35 10.84 -12.13
CA ARG A 32 -2.16 11.59 -11.70
C ARG A 32 -2.07 11.62 -10.19
N PHE A 33 -0.88 11.33 -9.66
CA PHE A 33 -0.65 11.24 -8.23
C PHE A 33 0.62 12.00 -7.83
N GLY A 34 0.47 12.88 -6.84
CA GLY A 34 1.58 13.48 -6.10
C GLY A 34 2.10 12.56 -5.00
N CYS A 35 3.05 13.03 -4.21
CA CYS A 35 3.41 12.38 -2.96
C CYS A 35 2.34 12.65 -1.91
N PHE A 36 2.09 11.70 -1.01
CA PHE A 36 1.20 11.90 0.14
C PHE A 36 2.04 12.16 1.38
N ILE A 37 2.06 13.41 1.86
CA ILE A 37 2.95 13.86 2.93
C ILE A 37 2.13 14.63 3.96
N GLY A 38 2.27 14.27 5.24
CA GLY A 38 1.60 14.98 6.33
C GLY A 38 0.07 14.99 6.23
N GLY A 39 -0.52 13.93 5.66
CA GLY A 39 -1.96 13.82 5.49
C GLY A 39 -2.52 14.52 4.24
N GLN A 40 -1.66 15.04 3.37
CA GLN A 40 -2.07 15.78 2.17
C GLN A 40 -1.31 15.33 0.92
N TRP A 41 -1.97 15.42 -0.24
CA TRP A 41 -1.32 15.24 -1.54
C TRP A 41 -0.52 16.47 -1.90
N THR A 42 0.74 16.26 -2.31
CA THR A 42 1.58 17.37 -2.81
C THR A 42 1.10 17.81 -4.20
N PRO A 43 1.37 19.08 -4.59
CA PRO A 43 1.21 19.51 -5.96
C PRO A 43 1.98 18.63 -6.93
N ILE A 44 1.44 18.44 -8.13
CA ILE A 44 2.03 17.62 -9.18
C ILE A 44 2.86 18.52 -10.09
N ASP A 45 4.12 18.18 -10.28
CA ASP A 45 4.99 18.79 -11.29
C ASP A 45 5.13 17.83 -12.48
N ASP A 46 4.64 18.24 -13.63
CA ASP A 46 4.68 17.45 -14.85
C ASP A 46 6.08 17.04 -15.30
N LYS A 47 7.09 17.78 -14.90
CA LYS A 47 8.49 17.49 -15.26
C LYS A 47 9.08 16.32 -14.48
N THR A 48 8.46 15.94 -13.37
CA THR A 48 8.95 14.89 -12.47
C THR A 48 8.10 13.63 -12.50
N LEU A 49 7.16 13.52 -13.44
CA LEU A 49 6.27 12.36 -13.53
C LEU A 49 6.94 11.16 -14.21
N PHE A 50 6.79 10.00 -13.60
CA PHE A 50 7.01 8.70 -14.26
C PHE A 50 5.68 7.99 -14.48
N THR A 51 5.69 6.97 -15.35
CA THR A 51 4.47 6.28 -15.78
C THR A 51 4.40 4.88 -15.18
N SER A 52 3.30 4.56 -14.48
CA SER A 52 2.92 3.19 -14.18
C SER A 52 2.15 2.60 -15.36
N ARG A 53 2.46 1.35 -15.71
CA ARG A 53 1.87 0.63 -16.83
C ARG A 53 1.37 -0.73 -16.38
N ASN A 54 0.22 -1.13 -16.92
CA ASN A 54 -0.23 -2.50 -16.83
C ASN A 54 0.76 -3.42 -17.59
N PRO A 55 1.47 -4.31 -16.94
CA PRO A 55 2.49 -5.14 -17.60
C PRO A 55 1.89 -6.15 -18.59
N ALA A 56 0.61 -6.51 -18.44
CA ALA A 56 -0.06 -7.43 -19.34
C ALA A 56 -0.42 -6.80 -20.70
N THR A 57 -0.69 -5.50 -20.74
CA THR A 57 -1.20 -4.81 -21.94
C THR A 57 -0.32 -3.66 -22.41
N GLY A 58 0.62 -3.18 -21.58
CA GLY A 58 1.37 -1.95 -21.82
C GLY A 58 0.57 -0.65 -21.64
N GLU A 59 -0.72 -0.75 -21.29
CA GLU A 59 -1.59 0.41 -21.06
C GLU A 59 -1.05 1.29 -19.92
N THR A 60 -1.06 2.59 -20.11
CA THR A 60 -0.75 3.54 -19.03
C THR A 60 -1.87 3.55 -18.01
N LEU A 61 -1.58 3.16 -16.78
CA LEU A 61 -2.52 3.21 -15.65
C LEU A 61 -2.57 4.61 -15.05
N ALA A 62 -1.39 5.16 -14.74
CA ALA A 62 -1.29 6.48 -14.12
C ALA A 62 0.10 7.10 -14.34
N ARG A 63 0.22 8.38 -13.97
CA ARG A 63 1.47 9.12 -13.85
C ARG A 63 1.68 9.53 -12.40
N LEU A 64 2.86 9.24 -11.86
CA LEU A 64 3.19 9.45 -10.45
C LEU A 64 4.40 10.37 -10.33
N THR A 65 4.41 11.20 -9.29
CA THR A 65 5.52 12.10 -9.01
C THR A 65 6.75 11.30 -8.55
N GLN A 66 7.87 11.48 -9.24
CA GLN A 66 9.19 11.11 -8.71
C GLN A 66 9.53 12.10 -7.60
N ALA A 67 9.60 11.61 -6.36
CA ALA A 67 9.89 12.47 -5.21
C ALA A 67 11.28 13.12 -5.33
N THR A 68 11.34 14.41 -5.09
CA THR A 68 12.57 15.17 -4.96
C THR A 68 13.17 15.02 -3.56
N GLN A 69 14.45 15.38 -3.40
CA GLN A 69 15.08 15.42 -2.07
C GLN A 69 14.27 16.28 -1.08
N SER A 70 13.81 17.44 -1.48
CA SER A 70 13.00 18.34 -0.64
C SER A 70 11.67 17.68 -0.19
N GLN A 71 11.04 16.89 -1.04
CA GLN A 71 9.82 16.16 -0.67
C GLN A 71 10.12 15.02 0.31
N VAL A 72 11.24 14.32 0.13
CA VAL A 72 11.70 13.31 1.11
C VAL A 72 11.98 13.96 2.47
N ASP A 73 12.70 15.08 2.49
CA ASP A 73 12.98 15.83 3.71
C ASP A 73 11.69 16.30 4.40
N SER A 74 10.73 16.78 3.61
CA SER A 74 9.40 17.18 4.10
C SER A 74 8.63 16.00 4.70
N ALA A 75 8.70 14.81 4.07
CA ALA A 75 8.06 13.60 4.58
C ALA A 75 8.67 13.17 5.92
N VAL A 76 10.01 13.17 6.02
CA VAL A 76 10.72 12.87 7.27
C VAL A 76 10.37 13.88 8.35
N ALA A 77 10.35 15.18 8.02
CA ALA A 77 9.97 16.23 8.97
C ALA A 77 8.52 16.08 9.44
N ALA A 78 7.59 15.75 8.54
CA ALA A 78 6.19 15.50 8.90
C ALA A 78 6.05 14.28 9.82
N ALA A 79 6.74 13.18 9.52
CA ALA A 79 6.76 11.98 10.35
C ALA A 79 7.35 12.26 11.74
N ARG A 80 8.45 13.01 11.83
CA ARG A 80 9.04 13.41 13.12
C ARG A 80 8.11 14.26 13.96
N ARG A 81 7.36 15.20 13.37
CA ARG A 81 6.37 16.01 14.08
C ARG A 81 5.20 15.19 14.61
N ALA A 82 4.78 14.17 13.85
CA ALA A 82 3.63 13.33 14.22
C ALA A 82 3.98 12.27 15.28
N GLN A 83 5.22 11.80 15.32
CA GLN A 83 5.64 10.64 16.11
C GLN A 83 5.36 10.79 17.62
N PRO A 84 5.66 11.91 18.29
CA PRO A 84 5.39 12.02 19.73
C PRO A 84 3.91 11.87 20.10
N ALA A 85 3.01 12.44 19.28
CA ALA A 85 1.58 12.29 19.49
C ALA A 85 1.10 10.84 19.22
N TRP A 86 1.68 10.18 18.22
CA TRP A 86 1.40 8.77 17.92
C TRP A 86 1.86 7.84 19.05
N GLU A 87 3.05 8.05 19.58
CA GLU A 87 3.58 7.32 20.74
C GLU A 87 2.71 7.54 21.99
N ALA A 88 2.31 8.79 22.25
CA ALA A 88 1.51 9.18 23.40
C ALA A 88 0.10 8.54 23.43
N LEU A 89 -0.42 8.04 22.30
CA LEU A 89 -1.68 7.28 22.28
C LEU A 89 -1.63 5.99 23.12
N GLY A 90 -0.43 5.51 23.46
CA GLY A 90 -0.24 4.23 24.12
C GLY A 90 -0.62 3.05 23.22
N GLY A 91 -0.38 1.83 23.70
CA GLY A 91 -0.59 0.61 22.93
C GLY A 91 -2.03 0.40 22.46
N HIS A 92 -3.00 0.59 23.37
CA HIS A 92 -4.43 0.46 23.04
C HIS A 92 -4.91 1.52 22.05
N GLY A 93 -4.44 2.76 22.16
CA GLY A 93 -4.78 3.82 21.21
C GLY A 93 -4.29 3.51 19.80
N ARG A 94 -3.04 3.09 19.66
CA ARG A 94 -2.47 2.67 18.37
C ARG A 94 -3.18 1.43 17.80
N ALA A 95 -3.49 0.44 18.64
CA ALA A 95 -4.22 -0.75 18.23
C ALA A 95 -5.56 -0.44 17.56
N ARG A 96 -6.32 0.52 18.10
CA ARG A 96 -7.60 0.96 17.51
C ARG A 96 -7.44 1.42 16.06
N HIS A 97 -6.38 2.16 15.75
CA HIS A 97 -6.10 2.64 14.40
C HIS A 97 -5.69 1.47 13.48
N LEU A 98 -4.88 0.53 13.97
CA LEU A 98 -4.46 -0.65 13.19
C LEU A 98 -5.64 -1.58 12.91
N TYR A 99 -6.53 -1.81 13.87
CA TYR A 99 -7.78 -2.55 13.65
C TYR A 99 -8.68 -1.86 12.62
N ALA A 100 -8.81 -0.54 12.70
CA ALA A 100 -9.59 0.22 11.72
C ALA A 100 -8.98 0.10 10.31
N LEU A 101 -7.65 0.17 10.20
CA LEU A 101 -6.95 -0.01 8.92
C LEU A 101 -7.16 -1.42 8.35
N ALA A 102 -7.05 -2.47 9.18
CA ALA A 102 -7.33 -3.85 8.76
C ALA A 102 -8.74 -3.99 8.19
N ARG A 103 -9.73 -3.41 8.87
CA ARG A 103 -11.13 -3.40 8.38
C ARG A 103 -11.31 -2.61 7.09
N LEU A 104 -10.60 -1.51 6.90
CA LEU A 104 -10.62 -0.76 5.64
C LEU A 104 -10.04 -1.57 4.50
N VAL A 105 -8.93 -2.28 4.73
CA VAL A 105 -8.37 -3.21 3.74
C VAL A 105 -9.39 -4.28 3.36
N GLN A 106 -10.05 -4.91 4.33
CA GLN A 106 -11.09 -5.91 4.07
C GLN A 106 -12.28 -5.31 3.29
N LYS A 107 -12.75 -4.13 3.70
CA LYS A 107 -13.87 -3.43 3.04
C LYS A 107 -13.59 -3.14 1.56
N HIS A 108 -12.34 -2.80 1.23
CA HIS A 108 -11.92 -2.43 -0.11
C HIS A 108 -11.11 -3.52 -0.82
N SER A 109 -11.13 -4.77 -0.29
CA SER A 109 -10.27 -5.86 -0.75
C SER A 109 -10.37 -6.13 -2.25
N ARG A 110 -11.59 -6.16 -2.82
CA ARG A 110 -11.79 -6.39 -4.26
C ARG A 110 -11.13 -5.31 -5.11
N ARG A 111 -11.36 -4.04 -4.78
CA ARG A 111 -10.75 -2.93 -5.50
C ARG A 111 -9.23 -2.95 -5.40
N LEU A 112 -8.69 -3.19 -4.20
CA LEU A 112 -7.25 -3.28 -3.98
C LEU A 112 -6.64 -4.47 -4.72
N ALA A 113 -7.30 -5.63 -4.76
CA ALA A 113 -6.83 -6.79 -5.49
C ALA A 113 -6.78 -6.54 -7.00
N VAL A 114 -7.80 -5.91 -7.56
CA VAL A 114 -7.83 -5.55 -8.99
C VAL A 114 -6.75 -4.51 -9.30
N LEU A 115 -6.58 -3.49 -8.46
CA LEU A 115 -5.54 -2.48 -8.63
C LEU A 115 -4.15 -3.12 -8.60
N GLU A 116 -3.87 -3.97 -7.62
CA GLU A 116 -2.60 -4.68 -7.52
C GLU A 116 -2.34 -5.56 -8.73
N SER A 117 -3.36 -6.28 -9.23
CA SER A 117 -3.21 -7.09 -10.44
C SER A 117 -2.93 -6.24 -11.69
N LEU A 118 -3.54 -5.07 -11.82
CA LEU A 118 -3.31 -4.16 -12.94
C LEU A 118 -1.91 -3.53 -12.89
N ASP A 119 -1.44 -3.16 -11.70
CA ASP A 119 -0.16 -2.45 -11.52
C ASP A 119 1.05 -3.42 -11.48
N ASN A 120 0.88 -4.60 -10.89
CA ASN A 120 1.93 -5.61 -10.72
C ASN A 120 1.96 -6.65 -11.86
N GLY A 121 0.81 -6.96 -12.45
CA GLY A 121 0.65 -8.08 -13.41
C GLY A 121 0.39 -9.45 -12.75
N LYS A 122 0.29 -9.50 -11.44
CA LYS A 122 -0.02 -10.72 -10.69
C LYS A 122 -1.43 -11.21 -11.02
N PRO A 123 -1.66 -12.55 -11.12
CA PRO A 123 -2.99 -13.09 -11.30
C PRO A 123 -3.95 -12.57 -10.20
N LEU A 124 -5.15 -12.16 -10.60
CA LEU A 124 -6.14 -11.60 -9.68
C LEU A 124 -6.47 -12.53 -8.51
N ARG A 125 -6.47 -13.84 -8.76
CA ARG A 125 -6.67 -14.86 -7.72
C ARG A 125 -5.61 -14.77 -6.61
N GLU A 126 -4.34 -14.57 -6.97
CA GLU A 126 -3.25 -14.46 -6.00
C GLU A 126 -3.41 -13.18 -5.15
N SER A 127 -3.67 -12.05 -5.78
CA SER A 127 -3.91 -10.79 -5.07
C SER A 127 -5.14 -10.90 -4.17
N ARG A 128 -6.27 -11.43 -4.67
CA ARG A 128 -7.54 -11.48 -3.95
C ARG A 128 -7.55 -12.49 -2.80
N ASP A 129 -7.08 -13.73 -3.05
CA ASP A 129 -7.25 -14.86 -2.13
C ASP A 129 -6.02 -15.07 -1.23
N GLY A 130 -4.86 -14.58 -1.65
CA GLY A 130 -3.59 -14.64 -0.92
C GLY A 130 -3.20 -13.32 -0.27
N ASP A 131 -2.83 -12.33 -1.07
CA ASP A 131 -2.16 -11.13 -0.57
C ASP A 131 -3.07 -10.27 0.31
N LEU A 132 -4.26 -9.91 -0.16
CA LEU A 132 -5.16 -9.01 0.56
C LEU A 132 -5.61 -9.55 1.92
N PRO A 133 -5.96 -10.85 2.07
CA PRO A 133 -6.22 -11.44 3.39
C PRO A 133 -5.00 -11.38 4.31
N LEU A 134 -3.78 -11.59 3.79
CA LEU A 134 -2.56 -11.49 4.58
C LEU A 134 -2.27 -10.05 5.00
N VAL A 135 -2.48 -9.06 4.14
CA VAL A 135 -2.37 -7.63 4.49
C VAL A 135 -3.24 -7.31 5.71
N ALA A 136 -4.51 -7.70 5.69
CA ALA A 136 -5.41 -7.48 6.81
C ALA A 136 -4.94 -8.20 8.08
N ARG A 137 -4.48 -9.46 7.96
CA ARG A 137 -3.94 -10.23 9.09
C ARG A 137 -2.71 -9.58 9.73
N HIS A 138 -1.81 -9.00 8.95
CA HIS A 138 -0.66 -8.27 9.48
C HIS A 138 -1.09 -7.10 10.36
N PHE A 139 -2.05 -6.31 9.92
CA PHE A 139 -2.56 -5.19 10.72
C PHE A 139 -3.30 -5.67 11.98
N TYR A 140 -4.11 -6.73 11.89
CA TYR A 140 -4.75 -7.34 13.07
C TYR A 140 -3.75 -7.87 14.07
N HIS A 141 -2.76 -8.66 13.60
CA HIS A 141 -1.72 -9.24 14.43
C HIS A 141 -0.93 -8.17 15.19
N HIS A 142 -0.47 -7.15 14.50
CA HIS A 142 0.32 -6.10 15.12
C HIS A 142 -0.52 -5.13 15.95
N ALA A 143 -1.83 -5.02 15.71
CA ALA A 143 -2.74 -4.34 16.64
C ALA A 143 -2.76 -5.05 18.01
N GLY A 144 -2.80 -6.38 18.05
CA GLY A 144 -2.63 -7.17 19.28
C GLY A 144 -1.29 -6.90 19.95
N TRP A 145 -0.20 -6.93 19.20
CA TRP A 145 1.13 -6.62 19.75
C TRP A 145 1.26 -5.19 20.28
N ALA A 146 0.59 -4.22 19.65
CA ALA A 146 0.56 -2.86 20.19
C ALA A 146 -0.04 -2.81 21.60
N GLN A 147 -1.10 -3.59 21.85
CA GLN A 147 -1.73 -3.64 23.18
C GLN A 147 -0.82 -4.28 24.23
N LEU A 148 -0.05 -5.28 23.83
CA LEU A 148 0.85 -6.05 24.71
C LEU A 148 2.22 -5.37 24.91
N GLN A 149 2.56 -4.36 24.14
CA GLN A 149 3.90 -3.77 24.11
C GLN A 149 4.45 -3.43 25.50
N ALA A 150 3.66 -2.78 26.34
CA ALA A 150 4.13 -2.34 27.65
C ALA A 150 4.43 -3.53 28.61
N GLN A 151 3.71 -4.64 28.44
CA GLN A 151 3.86 -5.84 29.24
C GLN A 151 5.00 -6.74 28.74
N GLU A 152 5.01 -6.99 27.42
CA GLU A 152 5.92 -7.96 26.82
C GLU A 152 7.30 -7.37 26.44
N LEU A 153 7.36 -6.06 26.24
CA LEU A 153 8.56 -5.33 25.84
C LEU A 153 8.83 -4.14 26.80
N PRO A 154 8.94 -4.38 28.12
CA PRO A 154 9.18 -3.29 29.07
C PRO A 154 10.53 -2.62 28.79
N GLY A 155 10.55 -1.30 28.79
CA GLY A 155 11.75 -0.49 28.54
C GLY A 155 12.12 -0.26 27.08
N TYR A 156 11.48 -0.94 26.15
CA TYR A 156 11.66 -0.64 24.71
C TYR A 156 10.91 0.65 24.31
N ARG A 157 11.55 1.44 23.46
CA ARG A 157 11.01 2.69 22.92
C ARG A 157 11.06 2.68 21.39
N PRO A 158 10.16 3.44 20.73
CA PRO A 158 10.22 3.59 19.28
C PRO A 158 11.52 4.28 18.85
N LEU A 159 12.02 3.90 17.67
CA LEU A 159 13.16 4.57 17.02
C LEU A 159 12.79 5.97 16.50
N GLY A 160 11.49 6.23 16.30
CA GLY A 160 10.95 7.50 15.83
C GLY A 160 10.40 7.40 14.41
N VAL A 161 11.23 7.56 13.38
CA VAL A 161 10.82 7.48 11.99
C VAL A 161 11.53 6.33 11.28
N ALA A 162 10.75 5.42 10.71
CA ALA A 162 11.26 4.29 9.94
C ALA A 162 11.13 4.55 8.43
N GLY A 163 12.25 4.58 7.71
CA GLY A 163 12.29 4.56 6.25
C GLY A 163 12.00 3.15 5.73
N GLN A 164 11.05 3.02 4.80
CA GLN A 164 10.62 1.73 4.27
C GLN A 164 10.68 1.71 2.75
N ILE A 165 11.47 0.81 2.19
CA ILE A 165 11.59 0.58 0.74
C ILE A 165 10.89 -0.74 0.43
N ILE A 166 9.90 -0.69 -0.47
CA ILE A 166 9.03 -1.82 -0.81
C ILE A 166 9.44 -2.39 -2.16
N PRO A 167 9.61 -3.72 -2.29
CA PRO A 167 9.84 -4.38 -3.57
C PRO A 167 8.55 -4.46 -4.40
N TRP A 168 8.70 -4.76 -5.69
CA TRP A 168 7.60 -4.82 -6.64
C TRP A 168 6.79 -6.13 -6.62
N ASN A 169 7.35 -7.23 -6.10
CA ASN A 169 6.73 -8.57 -6.23
C ASN A 169 5.55 -8.83 -5.28
N PHE A 170 5.49 -8.15 -4.13
CA PHE A 170 4.39 -8.19 -3.17
C PHE A 170 4.12 -6.78 -2.63
N PRO A 171 3.65 -5.83 -3.45
CA PRO A 171 3.67 -4.41 -3.08
C PRO A 171 2.89 -4.12 -1.79
N LEU A 172 1.60 -4.40 -1.77
CA LEU A 172 0.76 -4.10 -0.61
C LEU A 172 1.06 -5.00 0.59
N LEU A 173 1.39 -6.28 0.35
CA LEU A 173 1.75 -7.20 1.42
C LEU A 173 3.04 -6.79 2.12
N MET A 174 4.07 -6.40 1.38
CA MET A 174 5.34 -5.95 1.95
C MET A 174 5.22 -4.57 2.61
N LEU A 175 4.31 -3.72 2.14
CA LEU A 175 3.91 -2.51 2.87
C LEU A 175 3.38 -2.90 4.26
N ALA A 176 2.41 -3.81 4.34
CA ALA A 176 1.83 -4.23 5.61
C ALA A 176 2.88 -4.89 6.54
N TRP A 177 3.76 -5.72 6.01
CA TRP A 177 4.84 -6.36 6.79
C TRP A 177 5.77 -5.35 7.46
N LYS A 178 6.00 -4.21 6.83
CA LYS A 178 6.91 -3.19 7.36
C LYS A 178 6.16 -2.12 8.16
N ALA A 179 5.03 -1.63 7.64
CA ALA A 179 4.30 -0.55 8.29
C ALA A 179 3.57 -1.00 9.56
N ALA A 180 2.95 -2.19 9.56
CA ALA A 180 2.17 -2.65 10.71
C ALA A 180 3.02 -2.78 11.99
N PRO A 181 4.18 -3.47 12.01
CA PRO A 181 5.02 -3.54 13.20
C PRO A 181 5.60 -2.17 13.59
N ALA A 182 6.03 -1.36 12.62
CA ALA A 182 6.58 -0.04 12.91
C ALA A 182 5.57 0.86 13.63
N LEU A 183 4.35 0.93 13.09
CA LEU A 183 3.27 1.72 13.68
C LEU A 183 2.81 1.15 15.03
N ALA A 184 2.71 -0.18 15.16
CA ALA A 184 2.35 -0.83 16.42
C ALA A 184 3.30 -0.44 17.56
N MET A 185 4.60 -0.38 17.28
CA MET A 185 5.64 -0.04 18.26
C MET A 185 5.85 1.47 18.45
N GLY A 186 4.97 2.31 17.90
CA GLY A 186 4.98 3.76 18.14
C GLY A 186 5.84 4.57 17.18
N ASN A 187 6.38 3.96 16.13
CA ASN A 187 7.12 4.68 15.08
C ASN A 187 6.15 5.32 14.07
N CYS A 188 6.62 6.36 13.38
CA CYS A 188 6.04 6.82 12.12
C CYS A 188 6.84 6.28 10.95
N VAL A 189 6.26 6.28 9.74
CA VAL A 189 6.89 5.68 8.56
C VAL A 189 7.00 6.68 7.41
N VAL A 190 8.09 6.57 6.65
CA VAL A 190 8.24 7.17 5.32
C VAL A 190 8.44 6.02 4.35
N LEU A 191 7.48 5.81 3.46
CA LEU A 191 7.43 4.66 2.58
C LEU A 191 7.74 5.06 1.14
N LYS A 192 8.65 4.33 0.52
CA LYS A 192 8.97 4.40 -0.91
C LYS A 192 8.53 3.09 -1.57
N PRO A 193 7.46 3.07 -2.38
CA PRO A 193 7.10 1.88 -3.17
C PRO A 193 8.12 1.66 -4.30
N ALA A 194 8.08 0.48 -4.91
CA ALA A 194 8.83 0.25 -6.14
C ALA A 194 8.21 1.06 -7.28
N GLU A 195 9.04 1.51 -8.21
CA GLU A 195 8.63 2.31 -9.36
C GLU A 195 7.65 1.59 -10.30
N TYR A 196 7.69 0.26 -10.34
CA TYR A 196 6.79 -0.57 -11.15
C TYR A 196 5.43 -0.82 -10.52
N THR A 197 5.29 -0.60 -9.21
CA THR A 197 4.10 -0.92 -8.42
C THR A 197 3.86 0.17 -7.38
N SER A 198 3.54 1.35 -7.86
CA SER A 198 3.39 2.55 -7.02
C SER A 198 1.95 2.99 -6.79
N LEU A 199 0.97 2.27 -7.37
CA LEU A 199 -0.47 2.56 -7.26
C LEU A 199 -1.16 1.91 -6.07
#